data_b5a6d594a895a3af9b4f96f2d9efddde
#
_entry.id   b5a6d594a895a3af9b4f96f2d9efddde
#
_cell.length_a   1.000
_cell.length_b   1.000
_cell.length_c   1.000
_cell.angle_alpha   90.00
_cell.angle_beta   90.00
_cell.angle_gamma   90.00
#
_symmetry.space_group_name_H-M   'P 1'
#
loop_
_entity.id
_entity.type
_entity.pdbx_description
1 polymer ?
#
loop_
_entity_poly.entity_id
_entity_poly.type
_entity_poly.pdbx_seq_one_letter_code
_entity_poly.pdbx_strand_id
1 'polypeptide(L)'
;MRTILLAFICMMALGSSQAQNQKAERMKLIRSTYAEAKKKVEANGKNGQSPKDMQLVINRLEDEDIPLYDTELLDFYFEEKIVDGLVTKQPPYLIVERWGNHGHLRYREVLIDPNNHKVMFCYMRGETDGGFVVESRYYYDAEGQCIEQKHNTENSWTAPETELENAEYYLKLFNLVNYNGYFTPLDLDKPKKATTPKAERLKHIRALYAKAKEKSAANDRAEMSDDLHITIHDLGDDQPPRTTATRIYFDNEGIYFISRTSKSMMMEGYDEFLFEPKTKDLIFSYTRAAEEGQVYEWRYYYDENGDCIETKTTNTDETDDGFYDKRAAKDLQAIFDLLNGHEE
;
A
#
# COMPACT_ATOMS: atom_id res chain seq x y z
N MET A 1 41.64 21.37 -39.92
CA MET A 1 41.38 21.40 -38.47
C MET A 1 40.33 22.44 -38.03
N ARG A 2 40.39 23.71 -38.44
CA ARG A 2 39.41 24.75 -38.06
C ARG A 2 37.95 24.40 -38.42
N THR A 3 37.68 23.81 -39.55
CA THR A 3 36.33 23.47 -40.04
C THR A 3 35.69 22.34 -39.22
N ILE A 4 36.46 21.36 -38.73
CA ILE A 4 35.98 20.25 -37.90
C ILE A 4 35.64 20.77 -36.48
N LEU A 5 36.43 21.71 -35.98
CA LEU A 5 36.17 22.32 -34.66
C LEU A 5 34.89 23.16 -34.65
N LEU A 6 34.63 23.94 -35.73
CA LEU A 6 33.37 24.68 -35.86
C LEU A 6 32.14 23.80 -35.97
N ALA A 7 32.20 22.68 -36.71
CA ALA A 7 31.12 21.72 -36.82
C ALA A 7 30.81 21.05 -35.45
N PHE A 8 31.85 20.75 -34.67
CA PHE A 8 31.67 20.18 -33.32
C PHE A 8 31.06 21.19 -32.35
N ILE A 9 31.44 22.46 -32.39
CA ILE A 9 30.86 23.53 -31.56
C ILE A 9 29.38 23.78 -31.95
N CYS A 10 29.05 23.79 -33.24
CA CYS A 10 27.69 23.92 -33.73
C CYS A 10 26.79 22.72 -33.31
N MET A 11 27.29 21.50 -33.36
CA MET A 11 26.57 20.32 -32.91
C MET A 11 26.33 20.33 -31.40
N MET A 12 27.30 20.75 -30.59
CA MET A 12 27.12 20.91 -29.14
C MET A 12 26.14 22.04 -28.80
N ALA A 13 26.15 23.15 -29.53
CA ALA A 13 25.21 24.28 -29.32
C ALA A 13 23.78 23.90 -29.72
N LEU A 14 23.57 23.12 -30.78
CA LEU A 14 22.26 22.61 -31.18
C LEU A 14 21.72 21.57 -30.19
N GLY A 15 22.57 20.68 -29.70
CA GLY A 15 22.21 19.68 -28.69
C GLY A 15 21.78 20.35 -27.37
N SER A 16 22.51 21.39 -26.94
CA SER A 16 22.16 22.11 -25.70
C SER A 16 20.84 22.89 -25.80
N SER A 17 20.54 23.50 -26.95
CA SER A 17 19.27 24.21 -27.17
C SER A 17 18.07 23.26 -27.23
N GLN A 18 18.24 22.08 -27.81
CA GLN A 18 17.19 21.07 -27.88
C GLN A 18 16.90 20.48 -26.49
N ALA A 19 17.91 20.17 -25.69
CA ALA A 19 17.76 19.69 -24.32
C ALA A 19 17.07 20.75 -23.41
N GLN A 20 17.41 22.04 -23.55
CA GLN A 20 16.74 23.10 -22.82
C GLN A 20 15.27 23.26 -23.22
N ASN A 21 14.92 23.12 -24.49
CA ASN A 21 13.54 23.15 -24.95
C ASN A 21 12.74 21.97 -24.41
N GLN A 22 13.30 20.76 -24.44
CA GLN A 22 12.66 19.55 -23.88
C GLN A 22 12.41 19.71 -22.37
N LYS A 23 13.39 20.21 -21.61
CA LYS A 23 13.20 20.50 -20.18
C LYS A 23 12.10 21.53 -19.97
N ALA A 24 12.05 22.61 -20.72
CA ALA A 24 11.03 23.66 -20.59
C ALA A 24 9.62 23.12 -20.87
N GLU A 25 9.45 22.32 -21.93
CA GLU A 25 8.17 21.67 -22.25
C GLU A 25 7.74 20.66 -21.15
N ARG A 26 8.69 19.85 -20.64
CA ARG A 26 8.39 18.92 -19.54
C ARG A 26 7.97 19.67 -18.28
N MET A 27 8.65 20.75 -17.92
CA MET A 27 8.31 21.61 -16.78
C MET A 27 6.92 22.25 -16.93
N LYS A 28 6.55 22.68 -18.13
CA LYS A 28 5.22 23.22 -18.43
C LYS A 28 4.15 22.16 -18.28
N LEU A 29 4.39 20.93 -18.81
CA LEU A 29 3.51 19.79 -18.66
C LEU A 29 3.30 19.46 -17.19
N ILE A 30 4.36 19.32 -16.38
CA ILE A 30 4.28 19.01 -14.96
C ILE A 30 3.40 20.03 -14.23
N ARG A 31 3.63 21.32 -14.46
CA ARG A 31 2.85 22.40 -13.80
C ARG A 31 1.38 22.38 -14.18
N SER A 32 1.06 22.14 -15.45
CA SER A 32 -0.34 22.07 -15.90
C SER A 32 -1.04 20.83 -15.35
N THR A 33 -0.37 19.66 -15.34
CA THR A 33 -0.91 18.40 -14.79
C THR A 33 -1.12 18.53 -13.28
N TYR A 34 -0.17 19.15 -12.56
CA TYR A 34 -0.31 19.39 -11.12
C TYR A 34 -1.50 20.31 -10.79
N ALA A 35 -1.64 21.41 -11.54
CA ALA A 35 -2.77 22.32 -11.35
C ALA A 35 -4.12 21.63 -11.63
N GLU A 36 -4.18 20.78 -12.65
CA GLU A 36 -5.38 19.95 -12.94
C GLU A 36 -5.65 18.95 -11.83
N ALA A 37 -4.63 18.23 -11.35
CA ALA A 37 -4.77 17.28 -10.25
C ALA A 37 -5.29 17.96 -8.98
N LYS A 38 -4.74 19.11 -8.60
CA LYS A 38 -5.22 19.89 -7.44
C LYS A 38 -6.67 20.31 -7.60
N LYS A 39 -7.06 20.76 -8.80
CA LYS A 39 -8.47 21.11 -9.10
C LYS A 39 -9.41 19.91 -8.97
N LYS A 40 -8.99 18.71 -9.43
CA LYS A 40 -9.75 17.47 -9.27
C LYS A 40 -9.91 17.12 -7.78
N VAL A 41 -8.84 17.19 -6.99
CA VAL A 41 -8.89 16.96 -5.54
C VAL A 41 -9.82 17.95 -4.84
N GLU A 42 -9.75 19.25 -5.18
CA GLU A 42 -10.64 20.27 -4.62
C GLU A 42 -12.12 20.06 -4.98
N ALA A 43 -12.40 19.43 -6.11
CA ALA A 43 -13.75 19.11 -6.55
C ALA A 43 -14.26 17.77 -6.01
N ASN A 44 -13.35 16.91 -5.50
CA ASN A 44 -13.66 15.57 -5.03
C ASN A 44 -14.68 15.62 -3.87
N GLY A 45 -15.72 14.78 -3.94
CA GLY A 45 -16.79 14.73 -2.94
C GLY A 45 -17.73 15.96 -2.92
N LYS A 46 -17.60 16.90 -3.86
CA LYS A 46 -18.47 18.07 -3.97
C LYS A 46 -19.59 17.84 -5.00
N ASN A 47 -20.65 18.67 -4.90
CA ASN A 47 -21.77 18.66 -5.83
C ASN A 47 -22.54 17.32 -5.95
N GLY A 48 -22.56 16.52 -4.86
CA GLY A 48 -23.26 15.24 -4.84
C GLY A 48 -22.54 14.12 -5.59
N GLN A 49 -21.30 14.34 -5.99
CA GLN A 49 -20.44 13.28 -6.51
C GLN A 49 -19.78 12.54 -5.34
N SER A 50 -19.71 11.22 -5.44
CA SER A 50 -18.97 10.43 -4.47
C SER A 50 -17.48 10.74 -4.54
N PRO A 51 -16.78 10.78 -3.41
CA PRO A 51 -15.33 10.95 -3.41
C PRO A 51 -14.65 9.78 -4.15
N LYS A 52 -13.64 10.09 -4.97
CA LYS A 52 -12.80 9.11 -5.68
C LYS A 52 -11.42 9.12 -5.06
N ASP A 53 -11.37 8.67 -3.84
CA ASP A 53 -10.12 8.55 -3.08
C ASP A 53 -10.14 7.32 -2.18
N MET A 54 -8.95 6.89 -1.82
CA MET A 54 -8.72 5.85 -0.82
C MET A 54 -7.72 6.39 0.18
N GLN A 55 -8.07 6.31 1.44
CA GLN A 55 -7.17 6.67 2.53
C GLN A 55 -6.61 5.41 3.18
N LEU A 56 -5.29 5.36 3.31
CA LEU A 56 -4.57 4.36 4.08
C LEU A 56 -4.04 5.02 5.35
N VAL A 57 -4.35 4.44 6.49
CA VAL A 57 -3.87 4.87 7.81
C VAL A 57 -2.96 3.77 8.33
N ILE A 58 -1.70 4.09 8.57
CA ILE A 58 -0.70 3.16 9.11
C ILE A 58 -0.31 3.68 10.49
N ASN A 59 -0.52 2.86 11.51
CA ASN A 59 -0.09 3.16 12.87
C ASN A 59 1.02 2.18 13.25
N ARG A 60 2.16 2.74 13.65
CA ARG A 60 3.32 2.00 14.13
C ARG A 60 3.62 2.42 15.57
N LEU A 61 4.08 1.51 16.39
CA LEU A 61 4.69 1.85 17.68
C LEU A 61 6.18 2.09 17.44
N GLU A 62 6.65 3.31 17.70
CA GLU A 62 8.04 3.69 17.40
C GLU A 62 9.05 3.35 18.50
N ASP A 63 8.65 3.28 19.77
CA ASP A 63 9.63 3.11 20.84
C ASP A 63 9.02 2.46 22.09
N GLU A 64 9.81 1.56 22.71
CA GLU A 64 9.45 0.88 23.96
C GLU A 64 9.29 1.86 25.14
N ASP A 65 9.95 3.02 25.11
CA ASP A 65 9.96 3.98 26.21
C ASP A 65 8.90 5.10 26.10
N ILE A 66 8.29 5.29 24.91
CA ILE A 66 7.30 6.35 24.68
C ILE A 66 6.14 5.79 23.86
N PRO A 67 4.97 5.53 24.47
CA PRO A 67 3.82 4.96 23.75
C PRO A 67 3.15 6.01 22.86
N LEU A 68 3.83 6.47 21.84
CA LEU A 68 3.32 7.39 20.83
C LEU A 68 3.25 6.65 19.51
N TYR A 69 2.04 6.52 18.98
CA TYR A 69 1.84 5.98 17.65
C TYR A 69 2.35 6.97 16.62
N ASP A 70 3.23 6.51 15.77
CA ASP A 70 3.54 7.18 14.53
C ASP A 70 2.43 6.89 13.54
N THR A 71 1.68 7.92 13.17
CA THR A 71 0.56 7.77 12.26
C THR A 71 0.92 8.35 10.91
N GLU A 72 0.99 7.50 9.92
CA GLU A 72 1.12 7.86 8.52
C GLU A 72 -0.25 7.79 7.84
N LEU A 73 -0.64 8.87 7.18
CA LEU A 73 -1.87 9.00 6.43
C LEU A 73 -1.54 9.16 4.95
N LEU A 74 -1.98 8.25 4.12
CA LEU A 74 -1.81 8.29 2.67
C LEU A 74 -3.17 8.41 2.01
N ASP A 75 -3.41 9.53 1.32
CA ASP A 75 -4.59 9.71 0.48
C ASP A 75 -4.20 9.47 -0.99
N PHE A 76 -4.84 8.51 -1.63
CA PHE A 76 -4.67 8.18 -3.03
C PHE A 76 -5.86 8.70 -3.82
N TYR A 77 -5.63 9.66 -4.73
CA TYR A 77 -6.64 10.19 -5.64
C TYR A 77 -6.50 9.55 -7.00
N PHE A 78 -7.55 8.87 -7.47
CA PHE A 78 -7.55 8.10 -8.71
C PHE A 78 -8.79 8.37 -9.55
N GLU A 79 -8.79 7.85 -10.77
CA GLU A 79 -9.98 7.78 -11.63
C GLU A 79 -10.46 6.34 -11.70
N GLU A 80 -11.75 6.17 -11.88
CA GLU A 80 -12.36 4.87 -12.14
C GLU A 80 -12.71 4.73 -13.61
N LYS A 81 -12.55 3.53 -14.16
CA LYS A 81 -12.97 3.16 -15.50
C LYS A 81 -13.77 1.87 -15.45
N ILE A 82 -14.75 1.78 -16.32
CA ILE A 82 -15.47 0.52 -16.53
C ILE A 82 -14.71 -0.27 -17.59
N VAL A 83 -14.22 -1.44 -17.20
CA VAL A 83 -13.54 -2.41 -18.07
C VAL A 83 -14.32 -3.71 -17.99
N ASP A 84 -14.85 -4.18 -19.11
CA ASP A 84 -15.65 -5.41 -19.20
C ASP A 84 -16.84 -5.46 -18.23
N GLY A 85 -17.46 -4.29 -17.97
CA GLY A 85 -18.58 -4.16 -17.03
C GLY A 85 -18.19 -4.06 -15.55
N LEU A 86 -16.91 -4.09 -15.22
CA LEU A 86 -16.39 -3.94 -13.87
C LEU A 86 -15.77 -2.56 -13.67
N VAL A 87 -16.07 -1.93 -12.54
CA VAL A 87 -15.41 -0.69 -12.13
C VAL A 87 -13.98 -1.01 -11.74
N THR A 88 -13.03 -0.36 -12.38
CA THR A 88 -11.60 -0.55 -12.18
C THR A 88 -10.94 0.78 -11.77
N LYS A 89 -10.31 0.81 -10.63
CA LYS A 89 -9.52 1.96 -10.18
C LYS A 89 -8.24 2.05 -11.03
N GLN A 90 -8.02 3.23 -11.59
CA GLN A 90 -6.79 3.51 -12.32
C GLN A 90 -5.65 3.83 -11.33
N PRO A 91 -4.38 3.77 -11.75
CA PRO A 91 -3.28 4.29 -10.92
C PRO A 91 -3.58 5.71 -10.43
N PRO A 92 -3.18 6.06 -9.20
CA PRO A 92 -3.46 7.37 -8.65
C PRO A 92 -2.81 8.46 -9.51
N TYR A 93 -3.48 9.58 -9.69
CA TYR A 93 -2.90 10.76 -10.33
C TYR A 93 -2.24 11.70 -9.34
N LEU A 94 -2.64 11.64 -8.05
CA LEU A 94 -2.03 12.35 -6.95
C LEU A 94 -2.03 11.49 -5.69
N ILE A 95 -0.93 11.47 -4.97
CA ILE A 95 -0.81 10.87 -3.65
C ILE A 95 -0.47 11.99 -2.67
N VAL A 96 -1.15 12.03 -1.53
CA VAL A 96 -0.86 12.97 -0.45
C VAL A 96 -0.53 12.18 0.81
N GLU A 97 0.68 12.36 1.30
CA GLU A 97 1.12 11.82 2.57
C GLU A 97 1.08 12.90 3.64
N ARG A 98 0.61 12.53 4.81
CA ARG A 98 0.71 13.31 6.05
C ARG A 98 1.27 12.41 7.12
N TRP A 99 2.38 12.80 7.66
CA TRP A 99 3.04 12.08 8.73
C TRP A 99 3.34 13.05 9.88
N GLY A 100 3.11 12.63 11.10
CA GLY A 100 3.36 13.48 12.25
C GLY A 100 3.83 12.68 13.46
N ASN A 101 4.96 13.09 14.01
CA ASN A 101 5.53 12.58 15.24
C ASN A 101 5.92 13.78 16.14
N HIS A 102 5.60 13.69 17.44
CA HIS A 102 6.06 14.64 18.48
C HIS A 102 5.96 16.15 18.14
N GLY A 103 4.96 16.55 17.36
CA GLY A 103 4.78 17.93 16.94
C GLY A 103 5.44 18.28 15.62
N HIS A 104 6.14 17.35 14.97
CA HIS A 104 6.68 17.50 13.63
C HIS A 104 5.67 17.01 12.61
N LEU A 105 5.12 17.90 11.82
CA LEU A 105 4.23 17.55 10.71
C LEU A 105 5.05 17.53 9.42
N ARG A 106 5.08 16.39 8.75
CA ARG A 106 5.55 16.28 7.37
C ARG A 106 4.35 16.15 6.45
N TYR A 107 4.49 16.72 5.30
CA TYR A 107 3.50 16.72 4.24
C TYR A 107 4.21 16.50 2.92
N ARG A 108 3.72 15.55 2.14
CA ARG A 108 4.25 15.24 0.80
C ARG A 108 3.12 15.13 -0.20
N GLU A 109 3.36 15.61 -1.42
CA GLU A 109 2.50 15.37 -2.57
C GLU A 109 3.32 14.73 -3.68
N VAL A 110 2.80 13.67 -4.27
CA VAL A 110 3.40 12.97 -5.39
C VAL A 110 2.46 13.01 -6.58
N LEU A 111 2.88 13.65 -7.66
CA LEU A 111 2.14 13.71 -8.92
C LEU A 111 2.61 12.60 -9.85
N ILE A 112 1.66 11.83 -10.37
CA ILE A 112 1.88 10.71 -11.27
C ILE A 112 1.52 11.13 -12.71
N ASP A 113 2.34 10.76 -13.66
CA ASP A 113 2.11 11.01 -15.09
C ASP A 113 0.94 10.13 -15.58
N PRO A 114 -0.14 10.72 -16.10
CA PRO A 114 -1.31 9.97 -16.54
C PRO A 114 -1.05 9.05 -17.75
N ASN A 115 0.06 9.25 -18.47
CA ASN A 115 0.37 8.50 -19.68
C ASN A 115 1.23 7.24 -19.44
N ASN A 116 2.17 7.32 -18.50
CA ASN A 116 3.11 6.23 -18.24
C ASN A 116 3.11 5.75 -16.79
N HIS A 117 2.30 6.37 -15.93
CA HIS A 117 2.14 6.06 -14.51
C HIS A 117 3.44 6.17 -13.69
N LYS A 118 4.39 6.99 -14.14
CA LYS A 118 5.61 7.30 -13.42
C LYS A 118 5.48 8.60 -12.63
N VAL A 119 6.32 8.74 -11.62
CA VAL A 119 6.44 9.98 -10.85
C VAL A 119 6.94 11.10 -11.76
N MET A 120 6.27 12.24 -11.72
CA MET A 120 6.70 13.42 -12.48
C MET A 120 7.02 14.64 -11.58
N PHE A 121 6.52 14.64 -10.35
CA PHE A 121 6.77 15.72 -9.41
C PHE A 121 6.57 15.25 -7.96
N CYS A 122 7.46 15.69 -7.07
CA CYS A 122 7.28 15.58 -5.63
C CYS A 122 7.39 16.97 -4.98
N TYR A 123 6.47 17.25 -4.06
CA TYR A 123 6.52 18.39 -3.15
C TYR A 123 6.58 17.85 -1.73
N MET A 124 7.50 18.36 -0.95
CA MET A 124 7.63 18.06 0.47
C MET A 124 7.65 19.33 1.28
N ARG A 125 6.96 19.30 2.43
CA ARG A 125 6.99 20.36 3.44
C ARG A 125 7.11 19.71 4.81
N GLY A 126 7.97 20.27 5.63
CA GLY A 126 8.07 19.85 7.03
C GLY A 126 8.48 21.01 7.92
N GLU A 127 8.33 20.81 9.22
CA GLU A 127 8.71 21.78 10.24
C GLU A 127 9.83 21.16 11.09
N THR A 128 10.88 21.94 11.37
CA THR A 128 11.98 21.56 12.25
C THR A 128 11.65 21.90 13.70
N ASP A 129 12.41 21.35 14.65
CA ASP A 129 12.31 21.64 16.10
C ASP A 129 12.37 23.13 16.44
N GLY A 130 12.97 23.93 15.58
CA GLY A 130 13.03 25.37 15.72
C GLY A 130 11.85 26.14 15.11
N GLY A 131 10.83 25.47 14.62
CA GLY A 131 9.66 26.06 13.94
C GLY A 131 9.96 26.56 12.52
N PHE A 132 11.11 26.19 11.92
CA PHE A 132 11.44 26.56 10.55
C PHE A 132 10.75 25.61 9.57
N VAL A 133 10.03 26.19 8.61
CA VAL A 133 9.41 25.43 7.53
C VAL A 133 10.42 25.18 6.42
N VAL A 134 10.65 23.90 6.11
CA VAL A 134 11.46 23.46 4.96
C VAL A 134 10.51 23.00 3.86
N GLU A 135 10.73 23.50 2.65
CA GLU A 135 9.99 23.07 1.46
C GLU A 135 10.96 22.64 0.37
N SER A 136 10.66 21.53 -0.28
CA SER A 136 11.41 21.00 -1.41
C SER A 136 10.47 20.62 -2.56
N ARG A 137 10.92 20.84 -3.79
CA ARG A 137 10.20 20.49 -5.01
C ARG A 137 11.16 19.80 -5.96
N TYR A 138 10.80 18.61 -6.42
CA TYR A 138 11.58 17.81 -7.34
C TYR A 138 10.76 17.54 -8.60
N TYR A 139 11.38 17.73 -9.75
CA TYR A 139 10.75 17.58 -11.06
C TYR A 139 11.50 16.50 -11.83
N TYR A 140 10.77 15.54 -12.39
CA TYR A 140 11.34 14.37 -13.07
C TYR A 140 10.94 14.34 -14.55
N ASP A 141 11.84 13.83 -15.38
CA ASP A 141 11.53 13.52 -16.78
C ASP A 141 10.72 12.22 -16.90
N ALA A 142 10.54 11.75 -18.14
CA ALA A 142 9.79 10.52 -18.40
C ALA A 142 10.57 9.24 -18.00
N GLU A 143 11.87 9.34 -17.86
CA GLU A 143 12.78 8.27 -17.46
C GLU A 143 12.92 8.17 -15.93
N GLY A 144 12.50 9.20 -15.17
CA GLY A 144 12.62 9.30 -13.73
C GLY A 144 13.88 10.05 -13.25
N GLN A 145 14.59 10.74 -14.18
CA GLN A 145 15.73 11.54 -13.79
C GLN A 145 15.27 12.90 -13.26
N CYS A 146 15.85 13.36 -12.15
CA CYS A 146 15.56 14.67 -11.62
C CYS A 146 16.13 15.77 -12.55
N ILE A 147 15.25 16.55 -13.18
CA ILE A 147 15.61 17.61 -14.12
C ILE A 147 15.68 19.00 -13.47
N GLU A 148 15.02 19.16 -12.33
CA GLU A 148 15.04 20.41 -11.55
C GLU A 148 14.68 20.14 -10.10
N GLN A 149 15.38 20.79 -9.19
CA GLN A 149 15.06 20.82 -7.76
C GLN A 149 14.99 22.26 -7.25
N LYS A 150 14.10 22.50 -6.30
CA LYS A 150 13.93 23.82 -5.65
C LYS A 150 13.72 23.64 -4.16
N HIS A 151 14.44 24.41 -3.39
CA HIS A 151 14.34 24.43 -1.93
C HIS A 151 14.16 25.86 -1.46
N ASN A 152 13.48 26.05 -0.34
CA ASN A 152 13.35 27.36 0.32
C ASN A 152 14.51 27.62 1.31
N THR A 153 15.36 26.63 1.58
CA THR A 153 16.53 26.69 2.45
C THR A 153 17.75 26.12 1.72
N GLU A 154 18.96 26.41 2.21
CA GLU A 154 20.20 25.85 1.65
C GLU A 154 20.34 24.33 1.87
N ASN A 155 19.68 23.81 2.92
CA ASN A 155 19.70 22.38 3.25
C ASN A 155 18.37 21.74 2.87
N SER A 156 18.39 20.84 1.90
CA SER A 156 17.28 19.93 1.63
C SER A 156 17.31 18.78 2.67
N TRP A 157 16.15 18.33 3.11
CA TRP A 157 16.08 17.18 4.03
C TRP A 157 16.34 15.85 3.33
N THR A 158 16.08 15.78 2.03
CA THR A 158 16.15 14.55 1.26
C THR A 158 16.77 14.79 -0.10
N ALA A 159 17.37 13.73 -0.67
CA ALA A 159 17.84 13.71 -2.04
C ALA A 159 16.67 13.44 -3.01
N PRO A 160 16.75 13.90 -4.28
CA PRO A 160 15.74 13.61 -5.29
C PRO A 160 15.48 12.10 -5.48
N GLU A 161 16.51 11.28 -5.36
CA GLU A 161 16.46 9.83 -5.50
C GLU A 161 15.64 9.20 -4.37
N THR A 162 15.84 9.64 -3.13
CA THR A 162 15.05 9.19 -1.96
C THR A 162 13.58 9.56 -2.10
N GLU A 163 13.27 10.76 -2.61
CA GLU A 163 11.88 11.17 -2.87
C GLU A 163 11.22 10.34 -3.98
N LEU A 164 11.99 9.94 -4.97
CA LEU A 164 11.51 9.04 -6.01
C LEU A 164 11.24 7.63 -5.46
N GLU A 165 12.13 7.08 -4.65
CA GLU A 165 11.96 5.79 -3.97
C GLU A 165 10.74 5.77 -3.06
N ASN A 166 10.53 6.81 -2.26
CA ASN A 166 9.33 6.98 -1.44
C ASN A 166 8.05 7.01 -2.29
N ALA A 167 8.07 7.74 -3.41
CA ALA A 167 6.92 7.83 -4.30
C ALA A 167 6.60 6.49 -4.98
N GLU A 168 7.61 5.73 -5.39
CA GLU A 168 7.46 4.37 -5.93
C GLU A 168 6.96 3.39 -4.86
N TYR A 169 7.38 3.55 -3.62
CA TYR A 169 6.87 2.79 -2.48
C TYR A 169 5.37 3.01 -2.30
N TYR A 170 4.87 4.26 -2.33
CA TYR A 170 3.43 4.53 -2.24
C TYR A 170 2.63 3.95 -3.40
N LEU A 171 3.18 3.95 -4.62
CA LEU A 171 2.55 3.29 -5.76
C LEU A 171 2.45 1.77 -5.57
N LYS A 172 3.48 1.15 -4.99
CA LYS A 172 3.43 -0.29 -4.64
C LYS A 172 2.38 -0.56 -3.57
N LEU A 173 2.29 0.27 -2.51
CA LEU A 173 1.24 0.17 -1.50
C LEU A 173 -0.15 0.28 -2.12
N PHE A 174 -0.40 1.29 -2.95
CA PHE A 174 -1.67 1.44 -3.65
C PHE A 174 -2.05 0.18 -4.42
N ASN A 175 -1.11 -0.39 -5.18
CA ASN A 175 -1.35 -1.59 -5.96
C ASN A 175 -1.68 -2.82 -5.09
N LEU A 176 -1.05 -2.95 -3.91
CA LEU A 176 -1.29 -4.05 -2.98
C LEU A 176 -2.65 -3.93 -2.27
N VAL A 177 -3.04 -2.71 -1.87
CA VAL A 177 -4.31 -2.48 -1.16
C VAL A 177 -5.50 -2.32 -2.10
N ASN A 178 -5.25 -1.97 -3.35
CA ASN A 178 -6.27 -1.82 -4.37
C ASN A 178 -6.50 -3.15 -5.08
N TYR A 179 -7.48 -3.93 -4.65
CA TYR A 179 -7.85 -5.28 -5.14
C TYR A 179 -8.08 -5.43 -6.66
N ASN A 180 -7.76 -4.44 -7.48
CA ASN A 180 -7.97 -4.41 -8.92
C ASN A 180 -6.91 -5.14 -9.76
N GLY A 181 -6.52 -6.36 -9.38
CA GLY A 181 -5.91 -7.30 -10.32
C GLY A 181 -4.38 -7.39 -10.37
N TYR A 182 -3.65 -6.59 -9.60
CA TYR A 182 -2.21 -6.82 -9.37
C TYR A 182 -1.98 -7.69 -8.15
N PHE A 183 -2.55 -8.87 -8.21
CA PHE A 183 -2.33 -9.85 -7.16
C PHE A 183 -0.91 -10.37 -7.26
N THR A 184 -0.22 -10.44 -6.16
CA THR A 184 1.01 -11.21 -6.06
C THR A 184 0.73 -12.63 -6.60
N PRO A 185 1.40 -13.11 -7.66
CA PRO A 185 1.11 -14.43 -8.19
C PRO A 185 1.24 -15.49 -7.10
N LEU A 186 0.23 -16.33 -6.95
CA LEU A 186 0.39 -17.54 -6.16
C LEU A 186 1.39 -18.40 -6.90
N ASP A 187 2.48 -18.78 -6.23
CA ASP A 187 3.47 -19.70 -6.79
C ASP A 187 2.92 -21.13 -6.70
N LEU A 188 2.14 -21.49 -7.73
CA LEU A 188 1.49 -22.78 -7.82
C LEU A 188 2.45 -23.89 -8.30
N ASP A 189 3.64 -23.52 -8.79
CA ASP A 189 4.61 -24.44 -9.40
C ASP A 189 5.71 -24.91 -8.44
N LYS A 190 5.57 -24.65 -7.13
CA LYS A 190 6.53 -25.16 -6.15
C LYS A 190 6.59 -26.69 -6.17
N PRO A 191 7.79 -27.29 -6.09
CA PRO A 191 7.91 -28.74 -5.98
C PRO A 191 7.19 -29.21 -4.72
N LYS A 192 6.27 -30.17 -4.89
CA LYS A 192 5.46 -30.69 -3.78
C LYS A 192 6.35 -31.38 -2.75
N LYS A 193 6.20 -30.96 -1.49
CA LYS A 193 6.85 -31.56 -0.32
C LYS A 193 6.06 -32.79 0.12
N ALA A 194 6.71 -33.72 0.83
CA ALA A 194 6.01 -34.77 1.54
C ALA A 194 5.09 -34.16 2.61
N THR A 195 3.82 -34.54 2.60
CA THR A 195 2.80 -34.00 3.52
C THR A 195 2.71 -34.82 4.80
N THR A 196 2.49 -34.12 5.91
CA THR A 196 2.11 -34.76 7.18
C THR A 196 0.72 -35.39 7.05
N PRO A 197 0.44 -36.57 7.69
CA PRO A 197 -0.90 -37.15 7.70
C PRO A 197 -1.96 -36.12 8.14
N LYS A 198 -3.08 -36.03 7.42
CA LYS A 198 -4.15 -35.04 7.62
C LYS A 198 -4.53 -34.85 9.10
N ALA A 199 -4.71 -35.91 9.86
CA ALA A 199 -5.13 -35.84 11.26
C ALA A 199 -4.08 -35.16 12.15
N GLU A 200 -2.79 -35.43 11.93
CA GLU A 200 -1.68 -34.83 12.64
C GLU A 200 -1.53 -33.36 12.24
N ARG A 201 -1.62 -33.03 10.95
CA ARG A 201 -1.59 -31.68 10.44
C ARG A 201 -2.70 -30.81 11.03
N LEU A 202 -3.94 -31.31 11.05
CA LEU A 202 -5.06 -30.59 11.67
C LEU A 202 -4.87 -30.37 13.18
N LYS A 203 -4.30 -31.36 13.88
CA LYS A 203 -3.98 -31.22 15.31
C LYS A 203 -2.91 -30.12 15.52
N HIS A 204 -1.87 -30.11 14.71
CA HIS A 204 -0.82 -29.10 14.73
C HIS A 204 -1.38 -27.69 14.49
N ILE A 205 -2.17 -27.51 13.40
CA ILE A 205 -2.79 -26.23 13.05
C ILE A 205 -3.67 -25.71 14.19
N ARG A 206 -4.52 -26.55 14.78
CA ARG A 206 -5.39 -26.15 15.90
C ARG A 206 -4.60 -25.74 17.15
N ALA A 207 -3.48 -26.41 17.44
CA ALA A 207 -2.61 -26.05 18.55
C ALA A 207 -1.93 -24.69 18.31
N LEU A 208 -1.42 -24.44 17.10
CA LEU A 208 -0.83 -23.16 16.72
C LEU A 208 -1.87 -22.03 16.73
N TYR A 209 -3.09 -22.30 16.25
CA TYR A 209 -4.15 -21.31 16.27
C TYR A 209 -4.52 -20.89 17.70
N ALA A 210 -4.68 -21.85 18.62
CA ALA A 210 -4.96 -21.56 20.02
C ALA A 210 -3.85 -20.71 20.66
N LYS A 211 -2.57 -21.04 20.40
CA LYS A 211 -1.41 -20.29 20.87
C LYS A 211 -1.39 -18.87 20.26
N ALA A 212 -1.66 -18.74 18.97
CA ALA A 212 -1.69 -17.43 18.30
C ALA A 212 -2.79 -16.53 18.87
N LYS A 213 -3.99 -17.08 19.11
CA LYS A 213 -5.11 -16.36 19.75
C LYS A 213 -4.79 -15.91 21.17
N GLU A 214 -4.13 -16.75 21.96
CA GLU A 214 -3.69 -16.39 23.31
C GLU A 214 -2.65 -15.27 23.26
N LYS A 215 -1.67 -15.38 22.35
CA LYS A 215 -0.59 -14.39 22.18
C LYS A 215 -1.15 -13.06 21.66
N SER A 216 -2.02 -13.05 20.65
CA SER A 216 -2.63 -11.83 20.14
C SER A 216 -3.50 -11.14 21.19
N ALA A 217 -4.29 -11.91 21.97
CA ALA A 217 -5.08 -11.36 23.06
C ALA A 217 -4.24 -10.83 24.24
N ALA A 218 -3.04 -11.36 24.46
CA ALA A 218 -2.09 -10.81 25.43
C ALA A 218 -1.51 -9.49 24.91
N ASN A 219 -1.14 -9.45 23.63
CA ASN A 219 -0.65 -8.26 22.95
C ASN A 219 -1.68 -7.13 22.99
N ASP A 220 -2.95 -7.42 22.71
CA ASP A 220 -4.06 -6.44 22.75
C ASP A 220 -4.28 -5.81 24.12
N ARG A 221 -3.78 -6.45 25.20
CA ARG A 221 -3.88 -5.97 26.57
C ARG A 221 -2.60 -5.31 27.08
N ALA A 222 -1.53 -5.44 26.34
CA ALA A 222 -0.27 -4.79 26.68
C ALA A 222 -0.37 -3.27 26.46
N GLU A 223 0.28 -2.48 27.28
CA GLU A 223 0.38 -1.02 27.09
C GLU A 223 1.14 -0.71 25.78
N MET A 224 1.99 -1.63 25.37
CA MET A 224 2.77 -1.59 24.13
C MET A 224 2.52 -2.89 23.39
N SER A 225 2.07 -2.78 22.14
CA SER A 225 1.69 -3.93 21.32
C SER A 225 2.67 -4.10 20.15
N ASP A 226 3.23 -5.32 20.02
CA ASP A 226 4.02 -5.71 18.85
C ASP A 226 3.04 -6.05 17.70
N ASP A 227 2.37 -5.03 17.14
CA ASP A 227 1.48 -5.22 16.01
C ASP A 227 1.46 -3.99 15.09
N LEU A 228 1.16 -4.23 13.83
CA LEU A 228 0.97 -3.20 12.82
C LEU A 228 -0.53 -3.05 12.55
N HIS A 229 -1.02 -1.85 12.68
CA HIS A 229 -2.41 -1.51 12.38
C HIS A 229 -2.51 -0.79 11.04
N ILE A 230 -3.30 -1.34 10.13
CA ILE A 230 -3.58 -0.74 8.83
C ILE A 230 -5.08 -0.54 8.70
N THR A 231 -5.51 0.68 8.45
CA THR A 231 -6.91 0.98 8.14
C THR A 231 -7.00 1.54 6.73
N ILE A 232 -7.87 0.95 5.92
CA ILE A 232 -8.18 1.38 4.56
C ILE A 232 -9.60 1.90 4.55
N HIS A 233 -9.77 3.17 4.20
CA HIS A 233 -11.06 3.78 3.91
C HIS A 233 -11.22 3.90 2.40
N ASP A 234 -12.07 3.07 1.82
CA ASP A 234 -12.40 3.10 0.40
C ASP A 234 -13.71 3.88 0.22
N LEU A 235 -13.62 5.03 -0.41
CA LEU A 235 -14.72 5.95 -0.62
C LEU A 235 -15.26 5.94 -2.06
N GLY A 236 -14.94 4.91 -2.86
CA GLY A 236 -15.29 4.79 -4.28
C GLY A 236 -16.79 4.93 -4.61
N ASP A 237 -17.08 5.25 -5.88
CA ASP A 237 -18.32 5.86 -6.35
C ASP A 237 -19.54 4.92 -6.38
N ASP A 238 -19.35 3.64 -6.66
CA ASP A 238 -20.46 2.70 -6.95
C ASP A 238 -20.75 1.70 -5.84
N GLN A 239 -19.99 1.76 -4.76
CA GLN A 239 -20.18 0.92 -3.58
C GLN A 239 -20.33 1.79 -2.34
N PRO A 240 -21.16 1.40 -1.37
CA PRO A 240 -21.17 2.10 -0.08
C PRO A 240 -19.76 2.14 0.51
N PRO A 241 -19.37 3.27 1.15
CA PRO A 241 -18.04 3.42 1.73
C PRO A 241 -17.66 2.19 2.54
N ARG A 242 -16.47 1.66 2.27
CA ARG A 242 -15.95 0.46 2.95
C ARG A 242 -14.75 0.83 3.80
N THR A 243 -14.79 0.42 5.04
CA THR A 243 -13.63 0.49 5.93
C THR A 243 -13.11 -0.91 6.19
N THR A 244 -11.82 -1.11 5.99
CA THR A 244 -11.15 -2.36 6.32
C THR A 244 -10.05 -2.04 7.32
N ALA A 245 -10.11 -2.65 8.50
CA ALA A 245 -9.08 -2.53 9.54
C ALA A 245 -8.36 -3.88 9.67
N THR A 246 -7.05 -3.86 9.56
CA THR A 246 -6.18 -5.04 9.63
C THR A 246 -5.19 -4.85 10.78
N ARG A 247 -5.03 -5.88 11.59
CA ARG A 247 -3.98 -5.99 12.60
C ARG A 247 -3.07 -7.15 12.22
N ILE A 248 -1.79 -6.86 12.10
CA ILE A 248 -0.74 -7.84 11.77
C ILE A 248 0.09 -8.06 13.02
N TYR A 249 0.02 -9.25 13.57
CA TYR A 249 0.78 -9.66 14.75
C TYR A 249 2.04 -10.39 14.32
N PHE A 250 3.17 -9.94 14.81
CA PHE A 250 4.48 -10.48 14.45
C PHE A 250 5.38 -10.61 15.67
N ASP A 251 6.53 -11.22 15.51
CA ASP A 251 7.60 -11.33 16.47
C ASP A 251 8.95 -11.41 15.73
N ASN A 252 10.03 -11.70 16.43
CA ASN A 252 11.37 -11.84 15.85
C ASN A 252 11.46 -12.92 14.75
N GLU A 253 10.46 -13.82 14.67
CA GLU A 253 10.37 -14.81 13.61
C GLU A 253 9.50 -14.32 12.44
N GLY A 254 8.84 -13.13 12.53
CA GLY A 254 7.96 -12.51 11.56
C GLY A 254 6.47 -12.72 11.85
N ILE A 255 5.61 -12.54 10.85
CA ILE A 255 4.15 -12.66 11.02
C ILE A 255 3.77 -14.05 11.51
N TYR A 256 2.93 -14.10 12.55
CA TYR A 256 2.32 -15.35 13.02
C TYR A 256 0.79 -15.33 12.91
N PHE A 257 0.15 -14.15 12.94
CA PHE A 257 -1.29 -14.03 12.89
C PHE A 257 -1.72 -12.70 12.31
N ILE A 258 -2.80 -12.69 11.52
CA ILE A 258 -3.45 -11.48 11.03
C ILE A 258 -4.94 -11.57 11.36
N SER A 259 -5.53 -10.49 11.84
CA SER A 259 -6.98 -10.31 11.91
C SER A 259 -7.40 -9.10 11.08
N ARG A 260 -8.50 -9.22 10.35
CA ARG A 260 -9.03 -8.17 9.49
C ARG A 260 -10.54 -8.05 9.69
N THR A 261 -11.01 -6.83 9.85
CA THR A 261 -12.43 -6.51 9.84
C THR A 261 -12.75 -5.67 8.62
N SER A 262 -13.86 -5.90 7.97
CA SER A 262 -14.36 -5.04 6.90
C SER A 262 -15.80 -4.67 7.19
N LYS A 263 -16.15 -3.41 6.95
CA LYS A 263 -17.49 -2.88 7.20
C LYS A 263 -17.91 -2.00 6.05
N SER A 264 -19.09 -2.28 5.50
CA SER A 264 -19.83 -1.43 4.58
C SER A 264 -21.26 -1.22 5.10
N MET A 265 -22.09 -0.48 4.38
CA MET A 265 -23.50 -0.30 4.76
C MET A 265 -24.30 -1.61 4.76
N MET A 266 -23.93 -2.59 3.96
CA MET A 266 -24.71 -3.82 3.73
C MET A 266 -24.03 -5.07 4.25
N MET A 267 -22.73 -5.04 4.49
CA MET A 267 -21.95 -6.23 4.83
C MET A 267 -20.93 -5.93 5.93
N GLU A 268 -20.81 -6.85 6.87
CA GLU A 268 -19.71 -6.91 7.82
C GLU A 268 -18.90 -8.19 7.57
N GLY A 269 -17.59 -8.04 7.44
CA GLY A 269 -16.65 -9.16 7.24
C GLY A 269 -15.64 -9.22 8.39
N TYR A 270 -15.19 -10.43 8.69
CA TYR A 270 -14.10 -10.68 9.62
C TYR A 270 -13.27 -11.85 9.11
N ASP A 271 -11.96 -11.66 9.01
CA ASP A 271 -11.03 -12.66 8.56
C ASP A 271 -9.91 -12.88 9.57
N GLU A 272 -9.39 -14.10 9.62
CA GLU A 272 -8.19 -14.45 10.38
C GLU A 272 -7.28 -15.31 9.49
N PHE A 273 -5.98 -15.04 9.56
CA PHE A 273 -4.95 -15.79 8.82
C PHE A 273 -3.87 -16.22 9.81
N LEU A 274 -3.56 -17.50 9.82
CA LEU A 274 -2.53 -18.11 10.66
C LEU A 274 -1.37 -18.59 9.79
N PHE A 275 -0.16 -18.23 10.16
CA PHE A 275 1.06 -18.57 9.44
C PHE A 275 1.89 -19.60 10.22
N GLU A 276 2.56 -20.49 9.49
CA GLU A 276 3.53 -21.43 10.05
C GLU A 276 4.79 -20.64 10.48
N PRO A 277 5.21 -20.68 11.75
CA PRO A 277 6.31 -19.84 12.24
C PRO A 277 7.62 -19.98 11.46
N LYS A 278 7.92 -21.21 10.99
CA LYS A 278 9.19 -21.51 10.31
C LYS A 278 9.21 -21.18 8.81
N THR A 279 8.11 -21.42 8.13
CA THR A 279 8.04 -21.31 6.66
C THR A 279 7.33 -20.06 6.18
N LYS A 280 6.57 -19.40 7.08
CA LYS A 280 5.70 -18.27 6.78
C LYS A 280 4.57 -18.59 5.80
N ASP A 281 4.35 -19.87 5.54
CA ASP A 281 3.24 -20.32 4.71
C ASP A 281 1.92 -20.15 5.48
N LEU A 282 0.83 -19.76 4.77
CA LEU A 282 -0.52 -19.78 5.32
C LEU A 282 -0.93 -21.24 5.60
N ILE A 283 -1.36 -21.51 6.84
CA ILE A 283 -1.77 -22.85 7.27
C ILE A 283 -3.23 -22.94 7.66
N PHE A 284 -3.86 -21.81 7.92
CA PHE A 284 -5.29 -21.73 8.26
C PHE A 284 -5.83 -20.36 7.93
N SER A 285 -7.06 -20.32 7.43
CA SER A 285 -7.86 -19.10 7.38
C SER A 285 -9.28 -19.34 7.93
N TYR A 286 -9.84 -18.28 8.47
CA TYR A 286 -11.22 -18.19 8.90
C TYR A 286 -11.81 -16.91 8.34
N THR A 287 -12.94 -17.04 7.67
CA THR A 287 -13.71 -15.93 7.14
C THR A 287 -15.13 -15.99 7.68
N ARG A 288 -15.64 -14.85 8.12
CA ARG A 288 -17.03 -14.64 8.53
C ARG A 288 -17.58 -13.45 7.77
N ALA A 289 -18.68 -13.65 7.09
CA ALA A 289 -19.45 -12.58 6.46
C ALA A 289 -20.85 -12.49 7.11
N ALA A 290 -21.33 -11.29 7.33
CA ALA A 290 -22.70 -11.05 7.77
C ALA A 290 -23.37 -10.09 6.76
N GLU A 291 -24.45 -10.53 6.14
CA GLU A 291 -25.22 -9.81 5.14
C GLU A 291 -26.71 -9.98 5.44
N GLU A 292 -27.47 -8.88 5.51
CA GLU A 292 -28.92 -8.88 5.76
C GLU A 292 -29.38 -9.73 6.96
N GLY A 293 -28.53 -9.84 7.99
CA GLY A 293 -28.81 -10.63 9.19
C GLY A 293 -28.49 -12.12 9.07
N GLN A 294 -28.01 -12.57 7.93
CA GLN A 294 -27.46 -13.92 7.76
C GLN A 294 -25.97 -13.91 8.03
N VAL A 295 -25.46 -14.98 8.63
CA VAL A 295 -24.03 -15.15 8.95
C VAL A 295 -23.51 -16.38 8.26
N TYR A 296 -22.45 -16.19 7.51
CA TYR A 296 -21.74 -17.24 6.81
C TYR A 296 -20.33 -17.34 7.40
N GLU A 297 -19.86 -18.57 7.59
CA GLU A 297 -18.52 -18.85 8.11
C GLU A 297 -17.83 -19.90 7.25
N TRP A 298 -16.55 -19.65 6.99
CA TRP A 298 -15.65 -20.59 6.31
C TRP A 298 -14.38 -20.77 7.12
N ARG A 299 -13.86 -21.99 7.17
CA ARG A 299 -12.57 -22.35 7.76
C ARG A 299 -11.83 -23.25 6.80
N TYR A 300 -10.65 -22.84 6.39
CA TYR A 300 -9.80 -23.60 5.48
C TYR A 300 -8.52 -23.99 6.20
N TYR A 301 -8.13 -25.26 6.03
CA TYR A 301 -6.93 -25.83 6.61
C TYR A 301 -6.01 -26.27 5.47
N TYR A 302 -4.72 -25.90 5.52
CA TYR A 302 -3.78 -26.13 4.44
C TYR A 302 -2.63 -27.04 4.89
N ASP A 303 -2.15 -27.86 3.94
CA ASP A 303 -0.95 -28.67 4.12
C ASP A 303 0.34 -27.86 3.87
N GLU A 304 1.49 -28.55 3.86
CA GLU A 304 2.81 -27.99 3.64
C GLU A 304 3.04 -27.51 2.20
N ASN A 305 2.14 -27.83 1.28
CA ASN A 305 2.15 -27.40 -0.11
C ASN A 305 1.17 -26.26 -0.36
N GLY A 306 0.38 -25.86 0.66
CA GLY A 306 -0.70 -24.89 0.52
C GLY A 306 -1.96 -25.48 -0.12
N ASP A 307 -2.04 -26.80 -0.29
CA ASP A 307 -3.26 -27.48 -0.74
C ASP A 307 -4.29 -27.49 0.40
N CYS A 308 -5.56 -27.17 0.12
CA CYS A 308 -6.62 -27.22 1.11
C CYS A 308 -6.95 -28.67 1.46
N ILE A 309 -6.74 -29.07 2.71
CA ILE A 309 -6.98 -30.44 3.20
C ILE A 309 -8.31 -30.59 3.92
N GLU A 310 -8.90 -29.51 4.39
CA GLU A 310 -10.22 -29.50 5.04
C GLU A 310 -10.87 -28.13 4.91
N THR A 311 -12.14 -28.12 4.50
CA THR A 311 -13.02 -26.95 4.54
C THR A 311 -14.16 -27.21 5.52
N LYS A 312 -14.50 -26.22 6.35
CA LYS A 312 -15.70 -26.21 7.18
C LYS A 312 -16.46 -24.93 6.89
N THR A 313 -17.72 -25.06 6.53
CA THR A 313 -18.58 -23.92 6.22
C THR A 313 -19.97 -24.10 6.82
N THR A 314 -20.61 -22.99 7.13
CA THR A 314 -22.05 -22.92 7.45
C THR A 314 -22.90 -22.77 6.18
N ASN A 315 -22.28 -22.42 5.05
CA ASN A 315 -22.93 -22.35 3.74
C ASN A 315 -22.70 -23.66 2.99
N THR A 316 -23.77 -24.41 2.72
CA THR A 316 -23.68 -25.75 2.11
C THR A 316 -23.58 -25.71 0.58
N ASP A 317 -23.81 -24.56 -0.04
CA ASP A 317 -23.95 -24.45 -1.50
C ASP A 317 -22.65 -24.03 -2.22
N GLU A 318 -21.59 -23.67 -1.47
CA GLU A 318 -20.32 -23.25 -2.04
C GLU A 318 -19.19 -24.23 -1.74
N THR A 319 -18.56 -24.70 -2.81
CA THR A 319 -17.29 -25.44 -2.78
C THR A 319 -16.16 -24.48 -3.18
N ASP A 320 -15.68 -23.67 -2.25
CA ASP A 320 -14.46 -22.87 -2.42
C ASP A 320 -13.28 -23.63 -1.79
N ASP A 321 -12.10 -23.57 -2.41
CA ASP A 321 -10.85 -24.15 -1.94
C ASP A 321 -9.99 -23.17 -1.11
N GLY A 322 -10.57 -22.02 -0.74
CA GLY A 322 -9.86 -20.96 -0.02
C GLY A 322 -8.88 -20.17 -0.90
N PHE A 323 -9.09 -20.15 -2.21
CA PHE A 323 -8.22 -19.41 -3.15
C PHE A 323 -8.15 -17.92 -2.82
N TYR A 324 -9.29 -17.30 -2.53
CA TYR A 324 -9.35 -15.88 -2.18
C TYR A 324 -8.64 -15.58 -0.85
N ASP A 325 -8.76 -16.47 0.13
CA ASP A 325 -8.10 -16.34 1.43
C ASP A 325 -6.58 -16.46 1.32
N LYS A 326 -6.08 -17.43 0.54
CA LYS A 326 -4.63 -17.56 0.27
C LYS A 326 -4.07 -16.31 -0.36
N ARG A 327 -4.83 -15.71 -1.25
CA ARG A 327 -4.45 -14.51 -1.96
C ARG A 327 -4.42 -13.31 -1.04
N ALA A 328 -5.50 -13.09 -0.27
CA ALA A 328 -5.58 -12.02 0.71
C ALA A 328 -4.45 -12.11 1.75
N ALA A 329 -4.17 -13.31 2.26
CA ALA A 329 -3.07 -13.54 3.19
C ALA A 329 -1.70 -13.16 2.60
N LYS A 330 -1.47 -13.52 1.33
CA LYS A 330 -0.21 -13.21 0.63
C LYS A 330 -0.05 -11.72 0.36
N ASP A 331 -1.13 -11.02 -0.01
CA ASP A 331 -1.10 -9.58 -0.23
C ASP A 331 -0.83 -8.84 1.09
N LEU A 332 -1.45 -9.27 2.20
CA LEU A 332 -1.19 -8.72 3.53
C LEU A 332 0.25 -8.97 4.00
N GLN A 333 0.81 -10.14 3.70
CA GLN A 333 2.22 -10.42 3.97
C GLN A 333 3.14 -9.51 3.15
N ALA A 334 2.84 -9.32 1.86
CA ALA A 334 3.60 -8.42 1.00
C ALA A 334 3.53 -6.95 1.47
N ILE A 335 2.38 -6.51 2.00
CA ILE A 335 2.24 -5.19 2.63
C ILE A 335 3.15 -5.09 3.86
N PHE A 336 3.12 -6.10 4.73
CA PHE A 336 3.97 -6.12 5.93
C PHE A 336 5.46 -6.09 5.56
N ASP A 337 5.90 -6.93 4.61
CA ASP A 337 7.29 -6.97 4.15
C ASP A 337 7.71 -5.63 3.54
N LEU A 338 6.82 -4.99 2.78
CA LEU A 338 7.06 -3.68 2.20
C LEU A 338 7.17 -2.58 3.26
N LEU A 339 6.32 -2.61 4.28
CA LEU A 339 6.32 -1.63 5.38
C LEU A 339 7.56 -1.76 6.28
N ASN A 340 8.04 -2.99 6.53
CA ASN A 340 9.23 -3.23 7.36
C ASN A 340 10.54 -3.11 6.59
N GLY A 341 10.55 -3.35 5.28
CA GLY A 341 11.76 -3.24 4.45
C GLY A 341 12.13 -1.81 4.05
N HIS A 342 11.28 -0.84 4.36
CA HIS A 342 11.52 0.59 4.04
C HIS A 342 12.23 1.35 5.18
N GLU A 343 12.51 0.68 6.31
CA GLU A 343 13.19 1.24 7.48
C GLU A 343 14.74 1.16 7.39
N GLU A 344 15.30 0.59 6.33
CA GLU A 344 16.75 0.57 6.03
C GLU A 344 17.14 1.67 5.01
#